data_8cfcc8c32cae5f085fd3a9f1f0a99741
#
_entry.id   8cfcc8c32cae5f085fd3a9f1f0a99741
#
_cell.length_a   1.000
_cell.length_b   1.000
_cell.length_c   1.000
_cell.angle_alpha   90.00
_cell.angle_beta   90.00
_cell.angle_gamma   90.00
#
_symmetry.space_group_name_H-M   'P 1'
#
loop_
_entity.id
_entity.type
_entity.pdbx_description
1 polymer ?
#
loop_
_entity_poly.entity_id
_entity_poly.type
_entity_poly.pdbx_seq_one_letter_code
_entity_poly.pdbx_strand_id
1 'polypeptide(L)' 'MTMEQMWDYLITEGIATYDELCLVTSINGYKKETMLDVLYARTGYRDFEQIKSE' A
#
# COMPACT_ATOMS: atom_id res chain seq x y z
N MET A 1 0.07 8.54 -7.70
CA MET A 1 -0.77 7.34 -7.83
C MET A 1 -2.13 7.56 -7.20
N THR A 2 -3.16 6.96 -7.81
CA THR A 2 -4.50 6.95 -7.21
C THR A 2 -4.55 5.85 -6.14
N MET A 3 -5.61 5.88 -5.32
CA MET A 3 -5.81 4.82 -4.33
C MET A 3 -5.91 3.45 -4.97
N GLU A 4 -6.61 3.35 -6.10
CA GLU A 4 -6.72 2.08 -6.82
C GLU A 4 -5.37 1.59 -7.32
N GLN A 5 -4.54 2.48 -7.80
CA GLN A 5 -3.21 2.12 -8.27
C GLN A 5 -2.32 1.64 -7.14
N MET A 6 -2.39 2.29 -5.98
CA MET A 6 -1.63 1.88 -4.81
C MET A 6 -2.07 0.50 -4.32
N TRP A 7 -3.39 0.29 -4.25
CA TRP A 7 -3.96 -0.99 -3.86
C TRP A 7 -3.50 -2.11 -4.78
N ASP A 8 -3.65 -1.87 -6.08
CA ASP A 8 -3.28 -2.86 -7.10
C ASP A 8 -1.78 -3.16 -7.07
N TYR A 9 -0.97 -2.13 -6.89
CA TYR A 9 0.47 -2.27 -6.80
C TYR A 9 0.87 -3.18 -5.65
N LEU A 10 0.30 -2.93 -4.46
CA LEU A 10 0.64 -3.72 -3.28
C LEU A 10 0.29 -5.20 -3.46
N ILE A 11 -0.81 -5.48 -4.12
CA ILE A 11 -1.23 -6.86 -4.37
C ILE A 11 -0.38 -7.50 -5.46
N THR A 12 -0.19 -6.80 -6.57
CA THR A 12 0.55 -7.31 -7.72
C THR A 12 2.01 -7.62 -7.37
N GLU A 13 2.63 -6.78 -6.56
CA GLU A 13 4.02 -6.97 -6.16
C GLU A 13 4.17 -7.95 -4.99
N GLY A 14 3.07 -8.48 -4.49
CA GLY A 14 3.12 -9.41 -3.38
C GLY A 14 3.48 -8.78 -2.03
N ILE A 15 3.37 -7.46 -1.94
CA ILE A 15 3.68 -6.74 -0.70
C ILE A 15 2.59 -6.98 0.34
N ALA A 16 1.34 -7.05 -0.11
CA ALA A 16 0.20 -7.29 0.76
C ALA A 16 -0.84 -8.13 0.03
N THR A 17 -1.71 -8.80 0.79
CA THR A 17 -2.81 -9.56 0.20
C THR A 17 -4.07 -8.71 0.19
N TYR A 18 -5.03 -9.11 -0.64
CA TYR A 18 -6.32 -8.44 -0.68
C TYR A 18 -6.99 -8.42 0.69
N ASP A 19 -6.99 -9.57 1.37
CA ASP A 19 -7.60 -9.68 2.69
C ASP A 19 -6.92 -8.76 3.70
N GLU A 20 -5.61 -8.66 3.65
CA GLU A 20 -4.85 -7.79 4.53
C GLU A 20 -5.21 -6.33 4.30
N LEU A 21 -5.29 -5.91 3.04
CA LEU A 21 -5.65 -4.54 2.71
C LEU A 21 -7.07 -4.23 3.14
N CYS A 22 -7.99 -5.18 2.97
CA CYS A 22 -9.36 -5.01 3.43
C CYS A 22 -9.42 -4.81 4.94
N LEU A 23 -8.67 -5.60 5.68
CA LEU A 23 -8.63 -5.49 7.14
C LEU A 23 -8.04 -4.15 7.59
N VAL A 24 -6.90 -3.79 7.02
CA VAL A 24 -6.21 -2.55 7.41
C VAL A 24 -7.06 -1.32 7.09
N THR A 25 -7.68 -1.30 5.90
CA THR A 25 -8.53 -0.16 5.53
C THR A 25 -9.83 -0.13 6.33
N SER A 26 -10.29 -1.28 6.79
CA SER A 26 -11.46 -1.35 7.65
C SER A 26 -11.19 -0.71 9.00
N ILE A 27 -9.97 -0.85 9.52
CA ILE A 27 -9.58 -0.32 10.82
C ILE A 27 -9.13 1.14 10.72
N ASN A 28 -8.28 1.46 9.75
CA ASN A 28 -7.62 2.77 9.64
C ASN A 28 -8.22 3.70 8.59
N GLY A 29 -9.08 3.16 7.72
CA GLY A 29 -9.71 3.96 6.67
C GLY A 29 -9.07 3.73 5.30
N TYR A 30 -9.86 3.92 4.26
CA TYR A 30 -9.42 3.77 2.87
C TYR A 30 -8.81 5.07 2.41
N LYS A 31 -7.53 5.27 2.67
CA LYS A 31 -6.83 6.51 2.36
C LYS A 31 -5.36 6.25 2.07
N LYS A 32 -4.72 7.23 1.44
CA LYS A 32 -3.31 7.13 1.04
C LYS A 32 -2.40 6.81 2.21
N GLU A 33 -2.64 7.44 3.35
CA GLU A 33 -1.81 7.23 4.54
C GLU A 33 -1.81 5.77 4.99
N THR A 34 -2.97 5.11 4.90
CA THR A 34 -3.08 3.70 5.23
C THR A 34 -2.23 2.85 4.27
N MET A 35 -2.28 3.18 2.98
CA MET A 35 -1.48 2.45 1.99
C MET A 35 0.00 2.67 2.22
N LEU A 36 0.40 3.88 2.58
CA LEU A 36 1.81 4.19 2.86
C LEU A 36 2.30 3.45 4.11
N ASP A 37 1.44 3.32 5.11
CA ASP A 37 1.78 2.56 6.32
C ASP A 37 2.05 1.09 5.99
N VAL A 38 1.21 0.49 5.15
CA VAL A 38 1.40 -0.89 4.72
C VAL A 38 2.70 -1.02 3.95
N LEU A 39 2.95 -0.11 3.03
CA LEU A 39 4.18 -0.12 2.23
C LEU A 39 5.41 -0.04 3.11
N TYR A 40 5.42 0.89 4.04
CA TYR A 40 6.56 1.07 4.93
C TYR A 40 6.79 -0.15 5.81
N ALA A 41 5.73 -0.70 6.37
CA ALA A 41 5.84 -1.86 7.24
C ALA A 41 6.39 -3.09 6.54
N ARG A 42 6.13 -3.20 5.23
CA ARG A 42 6.52 -4.39 4.46
C ARG A 42 7.82 -4.23 3.69
N THR A 43 8.14 -3.03 3.24
CA THR A 43 9.31 -2.81 2.38
C THR A 43 10.30 -1.79 2.94
N GLY A 44 9.87 -0.94 3.85
CA GLY A 44 10.69 0.15 4.35
C GLY A 44 10.64 1.40 3.50
N TYR A 45 9.99 1.35 2.35
CA TYR A 45 9.83 2.53 1.50
C TYR A 45 8.75 3.44 2.09
N ARG A 46 9.01 4.73 2.09
CA ARG A 46 8.08 5.71 2.64
C ARG A 46 7.06 6.22 1.64
N ASP A 47 7.34 6.02 0.35
CA ASP A 47 6.50 6.54 -0.72
C ASP A 47 6.56 5.61 -1.91
N PHE A 48 5.45 5.54 -2.65
CA PHE A 48 5.40 4.75 -3.87
C PHE A 48 6.31 5.31 -4.95
N GLU A 49 6.51 6.62 -4.96
CA GLU A 49 7.40 7.26 -5.91
C GLU A 49 8.85 6.87 -5.69
N GLN A 50 9.22 6.57 -4.46
CA GLN A 50 10.58 6.13 -4.13
C GLN A 50 10.90 4.82 -4.86
N ILE A 51 9.92 3.94 -4.96
CA ILE A 51 10.08 2.68 -5.66
C ILE A 51 10.23 2.91 -7.17
N LYS A 52 9.42 3.81 -7.71
CA LYS A 52 9.44 4.12 -9.14
C LYS A 52 10.74 4.77 -9.59
N SER A 53 11.43 5.42 -8.68
CA SER A 53 12.68 6.11 -9.01
C SER A 53 13.84 5.14 -9.23
N GLU A 54 13.63 3.90 -8.89
CA GLU A 54 14.62 2.86 -9.12
C GLU A 54 14.33 2.10 -10.40
#